data_c9328a5003675030a649ef384d59aa5e
#
_entry.id   c9328a5003675030a649ef384d59aa5e
#
_cell.length_a   1.000
_cell.length_b   1.000
_cell.length_c   1.000
_cell.angle_alpha   90.00
_cell.angle_beta   90.00
_cell.angle_gamma   90.00
#
_symmetry.space_group_name_H-M   'P 1'
#
loop_
_entity.id
_entity.type
_entity.pdbx_description
1 polymer ?
#
loop_
_entity_poly.entity_id
_entity_poly.type
_entity_poly.pdbx_seq_one_letter_code
_entity_poly.pdbx_strand_id
1 'polypeptide(L)'
;PIGLAAGVTVRREKGAFNADELSAKGIPPNVAILPTTGRFDTKEIYLETVVPIYSDQSGADLPGISSIQLEGAIRQVDNNIAGSDQTWTAGARMSFQNGFQIRGNFTQAIRSPSVAELFMPESYTRAAAADPCDFRYIAGGPNSSVRQANCQAEVASLISQGLLPSNFDLSESNFNSLIINIPDSATIAGDMNLQNEISDSWTIGFILKPDFIPGLTLSIDWTEIELTDAVISVTGTQLMNTCYDSPSYPSPDACSRFRREANT
;
A
#
# COMPACT_ATOMS: atom_id res chain seq x y z
N PRO A 1 15.50 24.55 -28.85
CA PRO A 1 14.35 25.21 -28.22
C PRO A 1 13.90 24.47 -26.98
N ILE A 2 13.38 25.21 -25.98
CA ILE A 2 12.73 24.65 -24.81
C ILE A 2 11.39 24.06 -25.26
N GLY A 3 11.11 22.82 -24.84
CA GLY A 3 9.81 22.17 -25.01
C GLY A 3 8.93 22.45 -23.80
N LEU A 4 7.67 22.85 -24.04
CA LEU A 4 6.67 23.08 -23.00
C LEU A 4 5.37 22.38 -23.38
N ALA A 5 4.71 21.72 -22.42
CA ALA A 5 3.37 21.22 -22.52
C ALA A 5 2.57 21.59 -21.27
N ALA A 6 1.32 21.97 -21.45
CA ALA A 6 0.41 22.25 -20.34
C ALA A 6 -0.98 21.73 -20.70
N GLY A 7 -1.73 21.30 -19.70
CA GLY A 7 -3.08 20.83 -19.95
C GLY A 7 -3.91 20.71 -18.70
N VAL A 8 -5.19 20.43 -18.92
CA VAL A 8 -6.18 20.15 -17.89
C VAL A 8 -6.86 18.84 -18.21
N THR A 9 -7.17 18.05 -17.17
CA THR A 9 -7.91 16.80 -17.30
C THR A 9 -9.10 16.83 -16.36
N VAL A 10 -10.24 16.37 -16.81
CA VAL A 10 -11.42 16.10 -15.98
C VAL A 10 -11.82 14.67 -16.24
N ARG A 11 -11.82 13.87 -15.20
CA ARG A 11 -12.13 12.44 -15.27
C ARG A 11 -13.23 12.08 -14.28
N ARG A 12 -14.13 11.24 -14.71
CA ARG A 12 -15.12 10.60 -13.84
C ARG A 12 -14.91 9.09 -13.87
N GLU A 13 -14.72 8.52 -12.71
CA GLU A 13 -14.67 7.08 -12.54
C GLU A 13 -15.96 6.60 -11.88
N LYS A 14 -16.53 5.55 -12.46
CA LYS A 14 -17.73 4.89 -11.94
C LYS A 14 -17.52 3.39 -12.02
N GLY A 15 -17.75 2.69 -10.93
CA GLY A 15 -17.72 1.25 -10.84
C GLY A 15 -19.02 0.71 -10.30
N ALA A 16 -19.42 -0.46 -10.78
CA ALA A 16 -20.51 -1.25 -10.22
C ALA A 16 -20.10 -2.73 -10.29
N PHE A 17 -20.19 -3.40 -9.17
CA PHE A 17 -20.02 -4.84 -9.06
C PHE A 17 -21.29 -5.45 -8.49
N ASN A 18 -21.86 -6.42 -9.20
CA ASN A 18 -22.99 -7.19 -8.75
C ASN A 18 -22.60 -8.67 -8.78
N ALA A 19 -22.68 -9.33 -7.66
CA ALA A 19 -22.51 -10.79 -7.61
C ALA A 19 -23.64 -11.49 -8.34
N ASP A 20 -23.38 -12.70 -8.82
CA ASP A 20 -24.45 -13.58 -9.30
C ASP A 20 -25.43 -13.92 -8.17
N GLU A 21 -26.63 -14.42 -8.54
CA GLU A 21 -27.71 -14.63 -7.58
C GLU A 21 -27.36 -15.61 -6.44
N LEU A 22 -26.52 -16.63 -6.72
CA LEU A 22 -26.13 -17.61 -5.71
C LEU A 22 -25.12 -17.02 -4.74
N SER A 23 -24.11 -16.31 -5.26
CA SER A 23 -23.12 -15.60 -4.45
C SER A 23 -23.74 -14.48 -3.63
N ALA A 24 -24.72 -13.76 -4.16
CA ALA A 24 -25.44 -12.72 -3.43
C ALA A 24 -26.28 -13.28 -2.27
N LYS A 25 -26.77 -14.52 -2.36
CA LYS A 25 -27.55 -15.19 -1.30
C LYS A 25 -26.68 -15.82 -0.20
N GLY A 26 -25.37 -15.96 -0.40
CA GLY A 26 -24.48 -16.52 0.59
C GLY A 26 -24.85 -17.96 1.00
N ILE A 27 -25.05 -18.83 0.02
CA ILE A 27 -25.39 -20.23 0.30
C ILE A 27 -24.23 -20.91 1.02
N PRO A 28 -24.43 -21.46 2.23
CA PRO A 28 -23.38 -22.10 3.00
C PRO A 28 -22.60 -23.16 2.18
N PRO A 29 -21.25 -23.22 2.31
CA PRO A 29 -20.40 -22.55 3.31
C PRO A 29 -19.97 -21.10 2.93
N ASN A 30 -20.46 -20.54 1.83
CA ASN A 30 -20.07 -19.22 1.34
C ASN A 30 -20.82 -18.10 2.10
N VAL A 31 -20.16 -16.96 2.24
CA VAL A 31 -20.78 -15.73 2.74
C VAL A 31 -21.40 -14.92 1.60
N ALA A 32 -22.44 -14.15 1.90
CA ALA A 32 -23.08 -13.29 0.91
C ALA A 32 -22.15 -12.20 0.42
N ILE A 33 -22.08 -12.01 -0.90
CA ILE A 33 -21.33 -10.94 -1.53
C ILE A 33 -22.29 -9.80 -1.86
N LEU A 34 -22.11 -8.66 -1.21
CA LEU A 34 -22.95 -7.49 -1.40
C LEU A 34 -22.55 -6.70 -2.65
N PRO A 35 -23.50 -6.07 -3.36
CA PRO A 35 -23.21 -5.26 -4.51
C PRO A 35 -22.43 -4.00 -4.09
N THR A 36 -21.40 -3.66 -4.84
CA THR A 36 -20.62 -2.43 -4.66
C THR A 36 -20.90 -1.48 -5.80
N THR A 37 -21.24 -0.24 -5.52
CA THR A 37 -21.44 0.80 -6.53
C THR A 37 -20.89 2.12 -5.99
N GLY A 38 -20.12 2.80 -6.81
CA GLY A 38 -19.58 4.09 -6.44
C GLY A 38 -19.06 4.88 -7.63
N ARG A 39 -18.74 6.15 -7.37
CA ARG A 39 -18.12 7.05 -8.34
C ARG A 39 -17.33 8.13 -7.63
N PHE A 40 -16.31 8.61 -8.31
CA PHE A 40 -15.61 9.84 -7.94
C PHE A 40 -15.18 10.63 -9.17
N ASP A 41 -14.92 11.91 -8.98
CA ASP A 41 -14.49 12.84 -10.01
C ASP A 41 -13.07 13.34 -9.68
N THR A 42 -12.20 13.41 -10.69
CA THR A 42 -10.83 13.93 -10.56
C THR A 42 -10.64 15.07 -11.56
N LYS A 43 -10.05 16.17 -11.08
CA LYS A 43 -9.64 17.31 -11.90
C LYS A 43 -8.15 17.49 -11.76
N GLU A 44 -7.47 17.76 -12.86
CA GLU A 44 -6.02 17.87 -12.88
C GLU A 44 -5.60 19.05 -13.75
N ILE A 45 -4.53 19.71 -13.35
CA ILE A 45 -3.79 20.68 -14.15
C ILE A 45 -2.31 20.28 -14.13
N TYR A 46 -1.65 20.35 -15.27
CA TYR A 46 -0.25 19.97 -15.37
C TYR A 46 0.55 20.90 -16.27
N LEU A 47 1.85 20.95 -15.98
CA LEU A 47 2.87 21.61 -16.76
C LEU A 47 4.07 20.66 -16.88
N GLU A 48 4.58 20.50 -18.09
CA GLU A 48 5.75 19.68 -18.40
C GLU A 48 6.75 20.48 -19.21
N THR A 49 8.04 20.28 -18.98
CA THR A 49 9.11 20.95 -19.70
C THR A 49 10.29 20.04 -19.98
N VAL A 50 10.90 20.25 -21.16
CA VAL A 50 12.18 19.70 -21.52
C VAL A 50 13.10 20.86 -21.94
N VAL A 51 14.21 21.00 -21.23
CA VAL A 51 15.18 22.06 -21.43
C VAL A 51 16.49 21.48 -21.94
N PRO A 52 16.82 21.65 -23.23
CA PRO A 52 18.14 21.31 -23.75
C PRO A 52 19.15 22.34 -23.22
N ILE A 53 20.03 21.87 -22.32
CA ILE A 53 21.10 22.71 -21.75
C ILE A 53 22.28 22.83 -22.70
N TYR A 54 22.63 21.69 -23.34
CA TYR A 54 23.76 21.61 -24.24
C TYR A 54 23.46 20.68 -25.42
N SER A 55 23.98 21.03 -26.59
CA SER A 55 24.07 20.20 -27.79
C SER A 55 25.38 20.54 -28.51
N ASP A 56 26.09 19.54 -29.03
CA ASP A 56 27.30 19.70 -29.85
C ASP A 56 27.07 20.56 -31.10
N GLN A 57 25.82 20.74 -31.53
CA GLN A 57 25.44 21.63 -32.65
C GLN A 57 25.24 23.09 -32.19
N SER A 58 25.37 23.42 -30.89
CA SER A 58 25.07 24.76 -30.34
C SER A 58 26.26 25.76 -30.43
N GLY A 59 27.40 25.33 -30.94
CA GLY A 59 28.58 26.17 -31.07
C GLY A 59 29.46 26.28 -29.82
N ALA A 60 29.04 25.71 -28.70
CA ALA A 60 29.89 25.48 -27.52
C ALA A 60 30.57 24.11 -27.65
N ASP A 61 31.81 23.96 -27.29
CA ASP A 61 32.50 22.67 -27.37
C ASP A 61 32.76 22.12 -25.96
N LEU A 62 32.00 21.05 -25.64
CA LEU A 62 32.25 20.20 -24.47
C LEU A 62 32.79 18.85 -24.96
N PRO A 63 34.10 18.62 -24.91
CA PRO A 63 34.72 17.43 -25.49
C PRO A 63 34.07 16.13 -24.96
N GLY A 64 33.65 15.25 -25.86
CA GLY A 64 33.10 13.95 -25.54
C GLY A 64 31.60 13.95 -25.16
N ILE A 65 30.98 15.11 -24.97
CA ILE A 65 29.55 15.22 -24.68
C ILE A 65 28.78 15.62 -25.95
N SER A 66 27.71 14.90 -26.26
CA SER A 66 26.87 15.24 -27.41
C SER A 66 25.62 16.04 -27.02
N SER A 67 25.04 15.79 -25.83
CA SER A 67 23.90 16.58 -25.37
C SER A 67 23.70 16.47 -23.85
N ILE A 68 23.11 17.52 -23.27
CA ILE A 68 22.60 17.55 -21.89
C ILE A 68 21.19 18.12 -21.94
N GLN A 69 20.26 17.40 -21.35
CA GLN A 69 18.84 17.79 -21.22
C GLN A 69 18.38 17.70 -19.79
N LEU A 70 17.57 18.65 -19.36
CA LEU A 70 16.80 18.58 -18.12
C LEU A 70 15.32 18.39 -18.48
N GLU A 71 14.62 17.64 -17.64
CA GLU A 71 13.18 17.44 -17.76
C GLU A 71 12.51 17.67 -16.41
N GLY A 72 11.31 18.21 -16.46
CA GLY A 72 10.53 18.45 -15.25
C GLY A 72 9.06 18.47 -15.58
N ALA A 73 8.25 17.96 -14.67
CA ALA A 73 6.80 18.05 -14.73
C ALA A 73 6.23 18.26 -13.34
N ILE A 74 5.10 18.93 -13.30
CA ILE A 74 4.30 19.13 -12.09
C ILE A 74 2.84 18.97 -12.44
N ARG A 75 2.07 18.32 -11.58
CA ARG A 75 0.65 18.09 -11.74
C ARG A 75 -0.05 18.26 -10.39
N GLN A 76 -1.05 19.12 -10.36
CA GLN A 76 -1.98 19.22 -9.25
C GLN A 76 -3.18 18.33 -9.57
N VAL A 77 -3.53 17.44 -8.65
CA VAL A 77 -4.67 16.52 -8.74
C VAL A 77 -5.65 16.88 -7.64
N ASP A 78 -6.92 16.99 -7.97
CA ASP A 78 -8.03 17.23 -7.04
C ASP A 78 -9.06 16.10 -7.23
N ASN A 79 -9.13 15.20 -6.26
CA ASN A 79 -10.09 14.11 -6.19
C ASN A 79 -11.15 14.46 -5.15
N ASN A 80 -12.42 14.42 -5.52
CA ASN A 80 -13.52 14.85 -4.67
C ASN A 80 -13.76 13.98 -3.42
N ILE A 81 -13.04 12.85 -3.27
CA ILE A 81 -13.09 11.96 -2.10
C ILE A 81 -11.72 11.87 -1.42
N ALA A 82 -10.68 11.45 -2.17
CA ALA A 82 -9.35 11.24 -1.62
C ALA A 82 -8.55 12.53 -1.37
N GLY A 83 -9.11 13.70 -1.74
CA GLY A 83 -8.48 15.01 -1.50
C GLY A 83 -7.58 15.46 -2.64
N SER A 84 -6.78 16.49 -2.34
CA SER A 84 -5.92 17.16 -3.32
C SER A 84 -4.45 16.88 -3.02
N ASP A 85 -3.71 16.45 -4.05
CA ASP A 85 -2.28 16.17 -3.98
C ASP A 85 -1.54 16.70 -5.21
N GLN A 86 -0.22 16.80 -5.06
CA GLN A 86 0.68 17.23 -6.10
C GLN A 86 1.61 16.09 -6.48
N THR A 87 1.78 15.86 -7.78
CA THR A 87 2.82 14.97 -8.31
C THR A 87 3.84 15.78 -9.09
N TRP A 88 5.09 15.34 -9.08
CA TRP A 88 6.14 16.01 -9.82
C TRP A 88 7.26 15.05 -10.19
N THR A 89 7.99 15.41 -11.25
CA THR A 89 9.21 14.72 -11.63
C THR A 89 10.28 15.74 -12.02
N ALA A 90 11.53 15.41 -11.71
CA ALA A 90 12.69 16.13 -12.19
C ALA A 90 13.73 15.13 -12.65
N GLY A 91 14.29 15.34 -13.84
CA GLY A 91 15.25 14.42 -14.42
C GLY A 91 16.32 15.12 -15.25
N ALA A 92 17.38 14.37 -15.50
CA ALA A 92 18.46 14.80 -16.36
C ALA A 92 18.92 13.64 -17.27
N ARG A 93 19.35 13.97 -18.46
CA ARG A 93 19.93 13.05 -19.43
C ARG A 93 21.19 13.67 -20.01
N MET A 94 22.28 12.90 -20.02
CA MET A 94 23.55 13.28 -20.63
C MET A 94 23.95 12.21 -21.65
N SER A 95 24.16 12.59 -22.88
CA SER A 95 24.63 11.72 -23.97
C SER A 95 26.04 12.06 -24.37
N PHE A 96 26.84 11.04 -24.63
CA PHE A 96 28.24 11.15 -25.02
C PHE A 96 28.41 10.75 -26.50
N GLN A 97 29.46 11.26 -27.14
CA GLN A 97 29.76 11.03 -28.55
C GLN A 97 30.06 9.56 -28.89
N ASN A 98 30.45 8.75 -27.91
CA ASN A 98 30.77 7.32 -28.06
C ASN A 98 29.53 6.39 -27.91
N GLY A 99 28.33 6.95 -28.00
CA GLY A 99 27.08 6.19 -27.85
C GLY A 99 26.71 5.81 -26.41
N PHE A 100 27.46 6.32 -25.41
CA PHE A 100 27.09 6.16 -24.01
C PHE A 100 26.10 7.25 -23.59
N GLN A 101 25.15 6.91 -22.73
CA GLN A 101 24.19 7.85 -22.15
C GLN A 101 23.94 7.51 -20.69
N ILE A 102 23.86 8.54 -19.86
CA ILE A 102 23.43 8.46 -18.47
C ILE A 102 22.12 9.21 -18.36
N ARG A 103 21.18 8.66 -17.61
CA ARG A 103 19.94 9.32 -17.24
C ARG A 103 19.62 9.10 -15.76
N GLY A 104 18.94 10.06 -15.17
CA GLY A 104 18.46 9.92 -13.80
C GLY A 104 17.23 10.79 -13.60
N ASN A 105 16.27 10.32 -12.83
CA ASN A 105 15.11 11.09 -12.44
C ASN A 105 14.67 10.74 -11.02
N PHE A 106 14.03 11.72 -10.40
CA PHE A 106 13.22 11.55 -9.22
C PHE A 106 11.75 11.84 -9.58
N THR A 107 10.84 11.02 -9.08
CA THR A 107 9.40 11.20 -9.30
C THR A 107 8.64 10.98 -8.02
N GLN A 108 7.77 11.92 -7.66
CA GLN A 108 6.71 11.72 -6.69
C GLN A 108 5.39 11.52 -7.44
N ALA A 109 4.78 10.36 -7.22
CA ALA A 109 3.51 9.98 -7.83
C ALA A 109 2.47 9.66 -6.75
N ILE A 110 1.20 9.67 -7.14
CA ILE A 110 0.09 9.28 -6.25
C ILE A 110 -0.74 8.17 -6.90
N ARG A 111 -1.38 7.38 -6.06
CA ARG A 111 -2.47 6.48 -6.45
C ARG A 111 -3.72 6.80 -5.64
N SER A 112 -4.77 7.23 -6.32
CA SER A 112 -6.07 7.40 -5.64
C SER A 112 -6.71 6.03 -5.36
N PRO A 113 -7.42 5.88 -4.22
CA PRO A 113 -8.15 4.67 -3.91
C PRO A 113 -9.17 4.33 -5.00
N SER A 114 -9.34 3.03 -5.25
CA SER A 114 -10.30 2.53 -6.23
C SER A 114 -11.76 2.63 -5.72
N VAL A 115 -12.71 2.48 -6.64
CA VAL A 115 -14.14 2.44 -6.26
C VAL A 115 -14.44 1.33 -5.25
N ALA A 116 -13.78 0.18 -5.32
CA ALA A 116 -13.98 -0.90 -4.37
C ALA A 116 -13.42 -0.55 -2.98
N GLU A 117 -12.21 0.02 -2.93
CA GLU A 117 -11.59 0.43 -1.67
C GLU A 117 -12.39 1.52 -0.95
N LEU A 118 -13.07 2.41 -1.69
CA LEU A 118 -13.88 3.49 -1.11
C LEU A 118 -15.31 3.06 -0.76
N PHE A 119 -15.97 2.28 -1.61
CA PHE A 119 -17.42 2.11 -1.57
C PHE A 119 -17.89 0.68 -1.29
N MET A 120 -17.01 -0.28 -1.07
CA MET A 120 -17.42 -1.64 -0.73
C MET A 120 -18.24 -1.61 0.57
N PRO A 121 -19.50 -2.07 0.57
CA PRO A 121 -20.31 -2.12 1.78
C PRO A 121 -19.70 -3.12 2.78
N GLU A 122 -19.98 -2.93 4.05
CA GLU A 122 -19.60 -3.89 5.07
C GLU A 122 -20.15 -5.27 4.71
N SER A 123 -19.25 -6.21 4.50
CA SER A 123 -19.56 -7.55 4.01
C SER A 123 -18.93 -8.59 4.94
N TYR A 124 -19.65 -9.66 5.18
CA TYR A 124 -19.12 -10.78 5.95
C TYR A 124 -18.05 -11.53 5.15
N THR A 125 -17.03 -11.97 5.84
CA THR A 125 -15.98 -12.83 5.30
C THR A 125 -15.54 -13.82 6.37
N ARG A 126 -14.56 -14.67 6.04
CA ARG A 126 -13.92 -15.56 7.01
C ARG A 126 -12.46 -15.20 7.12
N ALA A 127 -11.98 -14.99 8.34
CA ALA A 127 -10.60 -14.65 8.62
C ALA A 127 -9.93 -15.71 9.51
N ALA A 128 -8.76 -16.16 9.08
CA ALA A 128 -7.84 -16.91 9.92
C ALA A 128 -6.88 -15.93 10.60
N ALA A 129 -6.42 -16.27 11.80
CA ALA A 129 -5.44 -15.47 12.52
C ALA A 129 -4.47 -16.35 13.31
N ALA A 130 -3.20 -15.96 13.35
CA ALA A 130 -2.25 -16.47 14.32
C ALA A 130 -2.50 -15.69 15.64
N ASP A 131 -3.08 -16.37 16.61
CA ASP A 131 -3.40 -15.78 17.90
C ASP A 131 -2.11 -15.46 18.68
N PRO A 132 -1.81 -14.19 19.01
CA PRO A 132 -0.59 -13.83 19.72
C PRO A 132 -0.49 -14.40 21.15
N CYS A 133 -1.62 -14.79 21.75
CA CYS A 133 -1.64 -15.40 23.08
C CYS A 133 -1.51 -16.93 23.06
N ASP A 134 -1.55 -17.55 21.88
CA ASP A 134 -1.30 -18.98 21.72
C ASP A 134 0.15 -19.32 22.09
N PHE A 135 0.37 -20.48 22.72
CA PHE A 135 1.71 -20.92 23.14
C PHE A 135 2.76 -20.89 22.04
N ARG A 136 2.34 -21.08 20.77
CA ARG A 136 3.21 -21.05 19.58
C ARG A 136 3.72 -19.66 19.24
N TYR A 137 2.98 -18.60 19.60
CA TYR A 137 3.23 -17.22 19.15
C TYR A 137 3.48 -16.24 20.29
N ILE A 138 3.18 -16.60 21.54
CA ILE A 138 3.25 -15.72 22.71
C ILE A 138 4.68 -15.20 23.00
N ALA A 139 5.70 -15.98 22.65
CA ALA A 139 7.09 -15.57 22.78
C ALA A 139 7.62 -14.76 21.59
N GLY A 140 6.79 -14.55 20.56
CA GLY A 140 7.14 -13.83 19.35
C GLY A 140 6.81 -12.33 19.40
N GLY A 141 6.87 -11.69 18.21
CA GLY A 141 6.58 -10.25 18.06
C GLY A 141 7.73 -9.34 18.45
N PRO A 142 7.60 -8.03 18.21
CA PRO A 142 8.64 -7.04 18.46
C PRO A 142 8.89 -6.81 19.97
N ASN A 143 7.87 -7.06 20.83
CA ASN A 143 7.90 -6.87 22.25
C ASN A 143 7.28 -8.08 22.99
N SER A 144 7.94 -9.22 22.97
CA SER A 144 7.40 -10.48 23.52
C SER A 144 7.02 -10.39 25.01
N SER A 145 7.76 -9.64 25.81
CA SER A 145 7.43 -9.43 27.22
C SER A 145 6.14 -8.63 27.44
N VAL A 146 5.90 -7.62 26.58
CA VAL A 146 4.64 -6.85 26.60
C VAL A 146 3.48 -7.74 26.17
N ARG A 147 3.65 -8.50 25.08
CA ARG A 147 2.66 -9.47 24.59
C ARG A 147 2.27 -10.46 25.69
N GLN A 148 3.25 -11.08 26.33
CA GLN A 148 3.00 -12.05 27.41
C GLN A 148 2.24 -11.41 28.57
N ALA A 149 2.64 -10.22 29.02
CA ALA A 149 1.96 -9.51 30.10
C ALA A 149 0.50 -9.19 29.75
N ASN A 150 0.24 -8.71 28.51
CA ASN A 150 -1.09 -8.36 28.05
C ASN A 150 -1.99 -9.59 27.90
N CYS A 151 -1.47 -10.69 27.35
CA CYS A 151 -2.18 -11.96 27.27
C CYS A 151 -2.53 -12.52 28.66
N GLN A 152 -1.60 -12.45 29.62
CA GLN A 152 -1.84 -12.87 31.01
C GLN A 152 -2.87 -11.98 31.70
N ALA A 153 -2.84 -10.67 31.47
CA ALA A 153 -3.82 -9.73 32.02
C ALA A 153 -5.23 -10.05 31.51
N GLU A 154 -5.38 -10.39 30.22
CA GLU A 154 -6.68 -10.80 29.69
C GLU A 154 -7.18 -12.11 30.29
N VAL A 155 -6.32 -13.14 30.39
CA VAL A 155 -6.68 -14.39 31.05
C VAL A 155 -7.14 -14.15 32.49
N ALA A 156 -6.41 -13.34 33.23
CA ALA A 156 -6.81 -12.97 34.59
C ALA A 156 -8.17 -12.27 34.65
N SER A 157 -8.43 -11.38 33.68
CA SER A 157 -9.74 -10.72 33.53
C SER A 157 -10.86 -11.72 33.23
N LEU A 158 -10.65 -12.64 32.30
CA LEU A 158 -11.65 -13.65 31.94
C LEU A 158 -11.93 -14.65 33.08
N ILE A 159 -10.91 -15.02 33.85
CA ILE A 159 -11.08 -15.82 35.08
C ILE A 159 -11.91 -15.06 36.12
N SER A 160 -11.62 -13.77 36.34
CA SER A 160 -12.36 -12.94 37.28
C SER A 160 -13.85 -12.78 36.95
N GLN A 161 -14.16 -12.83 35.65
CA GLN A 161 -15.52 -12.79 35.11
C GLN A 161 -16.21 -14.18 35.13
N GLY A 162 -15.54 -15.25 35.52
CA GLY A 162 -16.04 -16.60 35.52
C GLY A 162 -16.18 -17.23 34.12
N LEU A 163 -15.53 -16.63 33.11
CA LEU A 163 -15.54 -17.11 31.71
C LEU A 163 -14.49 -18.18 31.46
N LEU A 164 -13.43 -18.23 32.27
CA LEU A 164 -12.40 -19.25 32.24
C LEU A 164 -12.26 -19.91 33.64
N PRO A 165 -11.85 -21.20 33.71
CA PRO A 165 -11.56 -21.87 34.98
C PRO A 165 -10.35 -21.20 35.70
N SER A 166 -10.36 -21.25 37.01
CA SER A 166 -9.33 -20.59 37.85
C SER A 166 -7.91 -21.13 37.65
N ASN A 167 -7.77 -22.33 37.10
CA ASN A 167 -6.50 -22.98 36.79
C ASN A 167 -6.09 -22.85 35.32
N PHE A 168 -6.78 -22.01 34.50
CA PHE A 168 -6.44 -21.78 33.11
C PHE A 168 -5.13 -21.01 33.01
N ASP A 169 -4.26 -21.46 32.11
CA ASP A 169 -3.02 -20.76 31.73
C ASP A 169 -2.80 -20.85 30.20
N LEU A 170 -1.79 -20.15 29.72
CA LEU A 170 -1.46 -20.06 28.30
C LEU A 170 -0.44 -21.14 27.85
N SER A 171 -0.43 -22.30 28.54
CA SER A 171 0.39 -23.43 28.15
C SER A 171 -0.21 -24.20 26.98
N GLU A 172 0.61 -25.01 26.31
CA GLU A 172 0.19 -25.88 25.19
C GLU A 172 -0.99 -26.78 25.56
N SER A 173 -1.06 -27.22 26.82
CA SER A 173 -2.11 -28.13 27.30
C SER A 173 -3.44 -27.43 27.53
N ASN A 174 -3.44 -26.10 27.75
CA ASN A 174 -4.63 -25.35 28.12
C ASN A 174 -5.13 -24.43 27.01
N PHE A 175 -4.23 -23.86 26.18
CA PHE A 175 -4.62 -22.94 25.14
C PHE A 175 -3.88 -23.21 23.83
N ASN A 176 -4.63 -23.71 22.85
CA ASN A 176 -4.21 -23.91 21.47
C ASN A 176 -5.29 -23.34 20.56
N SER A 177 -5.10 -22.12 20.12
CA SER A 177 -6.07 -21.40 19.31
C SER A 177 -6.29 -22.08 17.96
N LEU A 178 -7.54 -22.37 17.62
CA LEU A 178 -7.92 -23.02 16.36
C LEU A 178 -8.16 -22.02 15.22
N ILE A 179 -8.23 -20.73 15.48
CA ILE A 179 -8.60 -19.69 14.49
C ILE A 179 -7.64 -19.65 13.28
N ILE A 180 -6.42 -20.18 13.42
CA ILE A 180 -5.49 -20.29 12.29
C ILE A 180 -5.93 -21.37 11.27
N ASN A 181 -6.59 -22.41 11.75
CA ASN A 181 -7.01 -23.56 10.94
C ASN A 181 -8.51 -23.56 10.65
N ILE A 182 -9.29 -22.96 11.52
CA ILE A 182 -10.74 -22.85 11.44
C ILE A 182 -11.08 -21.35 11.41
N PRO A 183 -11.12 -20.71 10.22
CA PRO A 183 -11.42 -19.30 10.10
C PRO A 183 -12.77 -18.94 10.70
N ASP A 184 -12.82 -17.87 11.48
CA ASP A 184 -14.03 -17.35 12.07
C ASP A 184 -14.63 -16.23 11.24
N SER A 185 -15.85 -15.82 11.59
CA SER A 185 -16.58 -14.74 10.95
C SER A 185 -15.85 -13.40 11.16
N ALA A 186 -15.69 -12.68 10.08
CA ALA A 186 -15.11 -11.35 10.08
C ALA A 186 -15.90 -10.44 9.14
N THR A 187 -15.68 -9.13 9.22
CA THR A 187 -16.23 -8.16 8.29
C THR A 187 -15.11 -7.43 7.56
N ILE A 188 -15.40 -7.05 6.32
CA ILE A 188 -14.54 -6.20 5.49
C ILE A 188 -15.42 -5.12 4.86
N ALA A 189 -14.92 -3.89 4.80
CA ALA A 189 -15.60 -2.75 4.20
C ALA A 189 -14.61 -1.86 3.46
N GLY A 190 -15.10 -1.07 2.54
CA GLY A 190 -14.38 0.09 2.02
C GLY A 190 -14.39 1.23 3.04
N ASP A 191 -13.50 2.19 2.85
CA ASP A 191 -13.43 3.38 3.69
C ASP A 191 -13.36 4.64 2.82
N MET A 192 -14.37 5.50 2.96
CA MET A 192 -14.43 6.79 2.24
C MET A 192 -13.47 7.85 2.77
N ASN A 193 -12.78 7.59 3.89
CA ASN A 193 -11.76 8.47 4.44
C ASN A 193 -10.34 8.14 3.95
N LEU A 194 -10.18 7.14 3.08
CA LEU A 194 -8.91 6.81 2.48
C LEU A 194 -8.37 8.00 1.69
N GLN A 195 -7.08 8.27 1.87
CA GLN A 195 -6.33 9.28 1.14
C GLN A 195 -5.56 8.64 -0.02
N ASN A 196 -4.92 9.47 -0.84
CA ASN A 196 -4.05 8.98 -1.89
C ASN A 196 -2.80 8.32 -1.29
N GLU A 197 -2.35 7.23 -1.88
CA GLU A 197 -1.02 6.67 -1.63
C GLU A 197 0.02 7.55 -2.32
N ILE A 198 1.16 7.76 -1.68
CA ILE A 198 2.27 8.55 -2.21
C ILE A 198 3.44 7.62 -2.49
N SER A 199 4.02 7.75 -3.67
CA SER A 199 5.19 6.98 -4.10
C SER A 199 6.31 7.93 -4.49
N ASP A 200 7.45 7.84 -3.80
CA ASP A 200 8.69 8.50 -4.16
C ASP A 200 9.63 7.50 -4.84
N SER A 201 10.14 7.83 -6.01
CA SER A 201 10.98 6.93 -6.79
C SER A 201 12.21 7.61 -7.36
N TRP A 202 13.35 6.92 -7.25
CA TRP A 202 14.60 7.26 -7.91
C TRP A 202 14.88 6.27 -9.03
N THR A 203 15.30 6.77 -10.18
CA THR A 203 15.80 5.92 -11.26
C THR A 203 17.12 6.47 -11.78
N ILE A 204 18.12 5.60 -11.88
CA ILE A 204 19.40 5.90 -12.55
C ILE A 204 19.62 4.84 -13.61
N GLY A 205 19.88 5.27 -14.83
CA GLY A 205 20.03 4.39 -15.97
C GLY A 205 21.24 4.71 -16.83
N PHE A 206 21.79 3.66 -17.43
CA PHE A 206 22.89 3.72 -18.38
C PHE A 206 22.46 3.05 -19.68
N ILE A 207 22.76 3.68 -20.79
CA ILE A 207 22.52 3.13 -22.13
C ILE A 207 23.85 3.16 -22.89
N LEU A 208 24.16 2.06 -23.56
CA LEU A 208 25.33 1.94 -24.42
C LEU A 208 24.89 1.50 -25.81
N LYS A 209 25.26 2.29 -26.82
CA LYS A 209 25.06 2.01 -28.26
C LYS A 209 26.40 2.18 -28.96
N PRO A 210 27.32 1.19 -28.88
CA PRO A 210 28.66 1.34 -29.40
C PRO A 210 28.67 1.35 -30.94
N ASP A 211 29.35 2.32 -31.53
CA ASP A 211 29.44 2.45 -33.00
C ASP A 211 30.14 1.27 -33.64
N PHE A 212 31.04 0.59 -32.94
CA PHE A 212 31.81 -0.55 -33.46
C PHE A 212 30.98 -1.87 -33.53
N ILE A 213 29.77 -1.91 -32.98
CA ILE A 213 28.83 -3.03 -33.09
C ILE A 213 27.47 -2.47 -33.55
N PRO A 214 27.24 -2.31 -34.84
CA PRO A 214 25.97 -1.77 -35.34
C PRO A 214 24.76 -2.59 -34.89
N GLY A 215 23.74 -1.91 -34.36
CA GLY A 215 22.48 -2.52 -33.89
C GLY A 215 22.53 -3.03 -32.47
N LEU A 216 23.66 -3.03 -31.74
CA LEU A 216 23.70 -3.34 -30.34
C LEU A 216 23.21 -2.16 -29.50
N THR A 217 22.28 -2.43 -28.58
CA THR A 217 21.86 -1.51 -27.53
C THR A 217 21.81 -2.27 -26.22
N LEU A 218 22.54 -1.80 -25.22
CA LEU A 218 22.49 -2.29 -23.83
C LEU A 218 21.88 -1.20 -22.95
N SER A 219 20.98 -1.56 -22.06
CA SER A 219 20.39 -0.68 -21.06
C SER A 219 20.40 -1.36 -19.71
N ILE A 220 20.84 -0.62 -18.69
CA ILE A 220 20.78 -1.04 -17.29
C ILE A 220 20.15 0.11 -16.50
N ASP A 221 19.08 -0.16 -15.81
CA ASP A 221 18.38 0.80 -14.97
C ASP A 221 18.28 0.25 -13.54
N TRP A 222 18.59 1.09 -12.56
CA TRP A 222 18.31 0.85 -11.15
C TRP A 222 17.20 1.77 -10.70
N THR A 223 16.24 1.21 -9.98
CA THR A 223 15.07 1.94 -9.49
C THR A 223 14.83 1.58 -8.03
N GLU A 224 14.61 2.58 -7.21
CA GLU A 224 14.15 2.46 -5.83
C GLU A 224 12.80 3.18 -5.69
N ILE A 225 11.85 2.53 -5.04
CA ILE A 225 10.49 3.05 -4.84
C ILE A 225 10.15 2.92 -3.37
N GLU A 226 9.78 4.04 -2.75
CA GLU A 226 9.23 4.10 -1.40
C GLU A 226 7.74 4.45 -1.51
N LEU A 227 6.88 3.64 -0.88
CA LEU A 227 5.43 3.84 -0.86
C LEU A 227 5.01 4.18 0.57
N THR A 228 4.32 5.31 0.72
CA THR A 228 3.72 5.76 1.97
C THR A 228 2.20 5.82 1.85
N ASP A 229 1.51 5.77 2.99
CA ASP A 229 0.05 5.77 3.06
C ASP A 229 -0.63 4.66 2.24
N ALA A 230 0.07 3.52 2.12
CA ALA A 230 -0.41 2.38 1.34
C ALA A 230 -1.76 1.86 1.85
N VAL A 231 -2.72 1.72 0.95
CA VAL A 231 -4.02 1.12 1.25
C VAL A 231 -3.85 -0.40 1.36
N ILE A 232 -3.96 -0.92 2.57
CA ILE A 232 -3.83 -2.34 2.86
C ILE A 232 -5.07 -2.87 3.60
N SER A 233 -5.40 -4.13 3.37
CA SER A 233 -6.35 -4.85 4.20
C SER A 233 -5.64 -5.38 5.44
N VAL A 234 -6.11 -4.97 6.63
CA VAL A 234 -5.57 -5.46 7.90
C VAL A 234 -6.06 -6.90 8.12
N THR A 235 -5.12 -7.82 8.27
CA THR A 235 -5.43 -9.24 8.59
C THR A 235 -5.78 -9.41 10.08
N GLY A 236 -6.52 -10.47 10.42
CA GLY A 236 -6.81 -10.80 11.82
C GLY A 236 -5.54 -10.94 12.67
N THR A 237 -4.48 -11.53 12.11
CA THR A 237 -3.17 -11.63 12.79
C THR A 237 -2.56 -10.27 13.09
N GLN A 238 -2.56 -9.35 12.11
CA GLN A 238 -2.03 -8.00 12.30
C GLN A 238 -2.84 -7.23 13.35
N LEU A 239 -4.16 -7.34 13.28
CA LEU A 239 -5.08 -6.70 14.22
C LEU A 239 -4.82 -7.14 15.66
N MET A 240 -4.74 -8.46 15.89
CA MET A 240 -4.47 -9.03 17.21
C MET A 240 -3.06 -8.70 17.69
N ASN A 241 -2.04 -8.77 16.83
CA ASN A 241 -0.68 -8.37 17.18
C ASN A 241 -0.61 -6.90 17.58
N THR A 242 -1.24 -6.00 16.82
CA THR A 242 -1.27 -4.56 17.16
C THR A 242 -1.88 -4.31 18.54
N CYS A 243 -2.90 -5.08 18.90
CA CYS A 243 -3.51 -5.00 20.22
C CYS A 243 -2.55 -5.51 21.32
N TYR A 244 -2.07 -6.75 21.22
CA TYR A 244 -1.34 -7.41 22.30
C TYR A 244 0.13 -6.98 22.41
N ASP A 245 0.76 -6.47 21.34
CA ASP A 245 2.12 -5.93 21.38
C ASP A 245 2.19 -4.49 21.90
N SER A 246 1.04 -3.86 22.15
CA SER A 246 0.96 -2.48 22.58
C SER A 246 1.21 -2.33 24.08
N PRO A 247 2.11 -1.42 24.51
CA PRO A 247 2.25 -1.07 25.93
C PRO A 247 1.01 -0.36 26.48
N SER A 248 0.11 0.11 25.62
CA SER A 248 -1.15 0.78 25.99
C SER A 248 -2.36 -0.17 26.00
N TYR A 249 -2.13 -1.47 25.96
CA TYR A 249 -3.21 -2.48 26.05
C TYR A 249 -4.13 -2.21 27.27
N PRO A 250 -5.46 -2.34 27.13
CA PRO A 250 -6.29 -2.65 25.96
C PRO A 250 -6.78 -1.42 25.17
N SER A 251 -6.10 -0.28 25.28
CA SER A 251 -6.53 1.01 24.71
C SER A 251 -6.37 1.19 23.19
N PRO A 252 -5.49 0.46 22.44
CA PRO A 252 -5.43 0.61 20.98
C PRO A 252 -6.77 0.32 20.31
N ASP A 253 -7.13 1.08 19.27
CA ASP A 253 -8.35 0.86 18.47
C ASP A 253 -8.44 -0.60 17.98
N ALA A 254 -7.29 -1.19 17.65
CA ALA A 254 -7.18 -2.59 17.24
C ALA A 254 -7.82 -3.57 18.23
N CYS A 255 -7.77 -3.29 19.53
CA CYS A 255 -8.35 -4.15 20.57
C CYS A 255 -9.90 -4.15 20.55
N SER A 256 -10.50 -3.09 20.06
CA SER A 256 -11.97 -2.98 19.95
C SER A 256 -12.54 -3.67 18.71
N ARG A 257 -11.66 -4.04 17.76
CA ARG A 257 -12.04 -4.61 16.46
C ARG A 257 -12.25 -6.13 16.45
N PHE A 258 -11.97 -6.80 17.54
CA PHE A 258 -12.22 -8.24 17.69
C PHE A 258 -12.69 -8.54 19.11
N ARG A 259 -13.33 -9.67 19.27
CA ARG A 259 -13.79 -10.17 20.58
C ARG A 259 -13.38 -11.62 20.73
N ARG A 260 -12.89 -11.99 21.93
CA ARG A 260 -12.69 -13.39 22.31
C ARG A 260 -13.95 -13.94 22.93
N GLU A 261 -14.30 -15.14 22.54
CA GLU A 261 -15.35 -15.91 23.18
C GLU A 261 -14.73 -17.04 24.02
N ALA A 262 -15.37 -17.38 25.14
CA ALA A 262 -14.81 -18.34 26.11
C ALA A 262 -14.63 -19.76 25.54
N ASN A 263 -15.20 -20.06 24.39
CA ASN A 263 -15.18 -21.38 23.76
C ASN A 263 -14.36 -21.46 22.47
N THR A 264 -13.55 -20.44 22.15
CA THR A 264 -12.72 -20.43 20.94
C THR A 264 -11.25 -20.32 21.26
#